data_5dead2236b8accd5184f418e927967bf
#
_entry.id   5dead2236b8accd5184f418e927967bf
#
_cell.length_a   1.000
_cell.length_b   1.000
_cell.length_c   1.000
_cell.angle_alpha   90.00
_cell.angle_beta   90.00
_cell.angle_gamma   90.00
#
_symmetry.space_group_name_H-M   'P 1'
#
loop_
_entity.id
_entity.type
_entity.pdbx_description
1 polymer ?
#
loop_
_entity_poly.entity_id
_entity_poly.type
_entity_poly.pdbx_seq_one_letter_code
_entity_poly.pdbx_strand_id
1 'polypeptide(L)'
;MKKITFLILTLVVFGVASSFAAKKQQRVMSDREYWAAQAYRIAAPVLEPMSRGMLSTEMQIEVSPSFDSRDKRVTYMECFGRLMAGIAPWLSLPDDDTEEGKTRRKLKEWALKAYAEAVNPDSKDYLLWRKEGQPLVDAAYIAESLIRGFDALWLPLDETTKARYIDEFTRLRRVEPPYTNWLLFSAEIESFLAKAGAPYDSYRVNGAVRKCEEWYVGDGWYSDGQGTFAFDYYSSYVFHAMYLETLATMRDVRAYGWNINYNNFYARALKRCQKFSIILERFISPEGTFPVIGRSIPYRLAAMQPLAWVAWQKTLPKDLTNGQVRNALTKVMHRMWDAPGNFNEKGFLTIGFCGRQPEVADWYTNNGSLYITSEVLLPLGLPASDPFWTDPLEDTTQEKAWGGKPFPKDHIWE
;
A
#
# COMPACT_ATOMS: atom_id res chain seq x y z
N MET A 1 -96.64 23.78 -15.18
CA MET A 1 -95.79 24.69 -14.44
C MET A 1 -94.57 23.94 -13.91
N LYS A 2 -93.46 24.03 -14.65
CA LYS A 2 -92.17 23.36 -14.30
C LYS A 2 -91.16 24.44 -13.94
N LYS A 3 -90.68 24.41 -12.73
CA LYS A 3 -89.63 25.31 -12.23
C LYS A 3 -88.28 24.76 -12.71
N ILE A 4 -87.53 25.59 -13.46
CA ILE A 4 -86.17 25.32 -13.87
C ILE A 4 -85.23 25.93 -12.84
N THR A 5 -84.43 25.09 -12.20
CA THR A 5 -83.42 25.52 -11.25
C THR A 5 -82.08 25.64 -11.99
N PHE A 6 -81.51 26.81 -12.02
CA PHE A 6 -80.15 27.07 -12.59
C PHE A 6 -79.10 26.68 -11.57
N LEU A 7 -78.23 25.73 -11.93
CA LEU A 7 -77.06 25.30 -11.14
C LEU A 7 -75.87 26.11 -11.65
N ILE A 8 -75.33 26.98 -10.83
CA ILE A 8 -74.09 27.71 -11.08
C ILE A 8 -72.88 26.80 -10.75
N LEU A 9 -72.12 26.39 -11.76
CA LEU A 9 -70.95 25.61 -11.59
C LEU A 9 -69.74 26.53 -11.42
N THR A 10 -69.24 26.65 -10.21
CA THR A 10 -68.02 27.44 -9.88
C THR A 10 -66.81 26.55 -10.21
N LEU A 11 -66.04 26.87 -11.26
CA LEU A 11 -64.76 26.26 -11.59
C LEU A 11 -63.70 26.78 -10.60
N VAL A 12 -63.21 25.90 -9.71
CA VAL A 12 -62.02 26.14 -8.88
C VAL A 12 -60.83 25.65 -9.67
N VAL A 13 -60.03 26.56 -10.20
CA VAL A 13 -58.74 26.25 -10.88
C VAL A 13 -57.70 26.02 -9.77
N PHE A 14 -57.41 24.77 -9.50
CA PHE A 14 -56.23 24.42 -8.69
C PHE A 14 -54.96 24.61 -9.51
N GLY A 15 -54.26 25.69 -9.25
CA GLY A 15 -52.87 25.87 -9.75
C GLY A 15 -51.93 24.86 -9.13
N VAL A 16 -51.56 23.85 -9.88
CA VAL A 16 -50.49 22.91 -9.51
C VAL A 16 -49.18 23.68 -9.68
N ALA A 17 -48.65 24.22 -8.62
CA ALA A 17 -47.29 24.72 -8.56
C ALA A 17 -46.34 23.50 -8.62
N SER A 18 -45.83 23.22 -9.81
CA SER A 18 -44.78 22.23 -10.00
C SER A 18 -43.50 22.78 -9.36
N SER A 19 -43.23 22.39 -8.11
CA SER A 19 -41.92 22.59 -7.50
C SER A 19 -40.93 21.68 -8.21
N PHE A 20 -40.19 22.20 -9.19
CA PHE A 20 -38.95 21.62 -9.68
C PHE A 20 -37.93 21.66 -8.54
N ALA A 21 -37.94 20.64 -7.69
CA ALA A 21 -36.80 20.33 -6.85
C ALA A 21 -35.67 19.95 -7.79
N ALA A 22 -34.75 20.86 -8.00
CA ALA A 22 -33.50 20.57 -8.71
C ALA A 22 -32.83 19.42 -7.94
N LYS A 23 -32.90 18.21 -8.47
CA LYS A 23 -32.07 17.09 -8.03
C LYS A 23 -30.63 17.59 -8.12
N LYS A 24 -29.99 17.86 -6.98
CA LYS A 24 -28.55 18.06 -6.92
C LYS A 24 -27.94 16.87 -7.63
N GLN A 25 -27.43 17.07 -8.83
CA GLN A 25 -26.73 16.05 -9.59
C GLN A 25 -25.55 15.62 -8.69
N GLN A 26 -25.59 14.40 -8.18
CA GLN A 26 -24.56 13.88 -7.30
C GLN A 26 -23.28 13.83 -8.14
N ARG A 27 -22.32 14.71 -7.83
CA ARG A 27 -21.05 14.78 -8.56
C ARG A 27 -20.38 13.42 -8.46
N VAL A 28 -20.05 12.81 -9.59
CA VAL A 28 -19.28 11.58 -9.63
C VAL A 28 -17.87 11.89 -9.13
N MET A 29 -17.42 11.14 -8.15
CA MET A 29 -16.07 11.24 -7.59
C MET A 29 -15.05 10.83 -8.65
N SER A 30 -13.97 11.60 -8.81
CA SER A 30 -12.86 11.19 -9.67
C SER A 30 -12.08 10.01 -9.05
N ASP A 31 -11.32 9.30 -9.87
CA ASP A 31 -10.46 8.19 -9.37
C ASP A 31 -9.56 8.66 -8.22
N ARG A 32 -8.90 9.82 -8.37
CA ARG A 32 -8.03 10.37 -7.34
C ARG A 32 -8.77 10.68 -6.05
N GLU A 33 -9.94 11.29 -6.13
CA GLU A 33 -10.78 11.56 -4.95
C GLU A 33 -11.19 10.26 -4.25
N TYR A 34 -11.53 9.22 -5.02
CA TYR A 34 -11.84 7.91 -4.47
C TYR A 34 -10.62 7.29 -3.76
N TRP A 35 -9.45 7.30 -4.40
CA TRP A 35 -8.22 6.76 -3.82
C TRP A 35 -7.84 7.50 -2.54
N ALA A 36 -7.89 8.83 -2.54
CA ALA A 36 -7.61 9.65 -1.36
C ALA A 36 -8.61 9.38 -0.21
N ALA A 37 -9.89 9.19 -0.54
CA ALA A 37 -10.90 8.83 0.44
C ALA A 37 -10.63 7.44 1.07
N GLN A 38 -10.21 6.46 0.27
CA GLN A 38 -9.82 5.14 0.79
C GLN A 38 -8.54 5.21 1.62
N ALA A 39 -7.54 5.99 1.20
CA ALA A 39 -6.33 6.23 1.99
C ALA A 39 -6.68 6.82 3.38
N TYR A 40 -7.55 7.81 3.43
CA TYR A 40 -8.01 8.38 4.70
C TYR A 40 -8.79 7.36 5.54
N ARG A 41 -9.71 6.61 4.91
CA ARG A 41 -10.53 5.58 5.57
C ARG A 41 -9.69 4.51 6.26
N ILE A 42 -8.56 4.11 5.63
CA ILE A 42 -7.66 3.09 6.17
C ILE A 42 -6.72 3.71 7.22
N ALA A 43 -6.23 4.92 6.99
CA ALA A 43 -5.19 5.53 7.81
C ALA A 43 -5.71 6.19 9.09
N ALA A 44 -6.85 6.90 9.03
CA ALA A 44 -7.33 7.71 10.14
C ALA A 44 -7.59 6.90 11.43
N PRO A 45 -8.23 5.70 11.37
CA PRO A 45 -8.45 4.89 12.57
C PRO A 45 -7.17 4.40 13.26
N VAL A 46 -6.05 4.36 12.54
CA VAL A 46 -4.73 3.97 13.07
C VAL A 46 -3.96 5.18 13.58
N LEU A 47 -3.80 6.18 12.73
CA LEU A 47 -2.90 7.31 13.01
C LEU A 47 -3.46 8.26 14.08
N GLU A 48 -4.77 8.48 14.10
CA GLU A 48 -5.38 9.37 15.09
C GLU A 48 -5.17 8.87 16.53
N PRO A 49 -5.55 7.64 16.90
CA PRO A 49 -5.30 7.15 18.26
C PRO A 49 -3.80 6.97 18.54
N MET A 50 -3.01 6.49 17.58
CA MET A 50 -1.58 6.32 17.78
C MET A 50 -0.85 7.65 18.03
N SER A 51 -1.33 8.75 17.43
CA SER A 51 -0.79 10.09 17.68
C SER A 51 -0.96 10.57 19.12
N ARG A 52 -1.74 9.86 19.93
CA ARG A 52 -2.03 10.12 21.35
C ARG A 52 -1.58 8.96 22.27
N GLY A 53 -0.85 7.97 21.75
CA GLY A 53 -0.45 6.79 22.49
C GLY A 53 -1.63 5.88 22.89
N MET A 54 -2.67 5.80 22.07
CA MET A 54 -3.92 5.10 22.38
C MET A 54 -4.28 3.98 21.38
N LEU A 55 -3.46 3.70 20.36
CA LEU A 55 -3.76 2.66 19.38
C LEU A 55 -3.94 1.30 20.05
N SER A 56 -3.04 0.94 20.95
CA SER A 56 -3.10 -0.34 21.68
C SER A 56 -4.30 -0.48 22.61
N THR A 57 -4.94 0.64 22.95
CA THR A 57 -6.17 0.66 23.75
C THR A 57 -7.43 0.59 22.85
N GLU A 58 -7.39 1.20 21.67
CA GLU A 58 -8.56 1.35 20.80
C GLU A 58 -8.68 0.26 19.74
N MET A 59 -7.55 -0.23 19.22
CA MET A 59 -7.53 -1.30 18.23
C MET A 59 -7.65 -2.67 18.89
N GLN A 60 -8.78 -3.34 18.66
CA GLN A 60 -8.93 -4.74 19.05
C GLN A 60 -8.14 -5.64 18.10
N ILE A 61 -7.24 -6.46 18.66
CA ILE A 61 -6.48 -7.44 17.90
C ILE A 61 -7.38 -8.58 17.45
N GLU A 62 -7.43 -8.82 16.15
CA GLU A 62 -7.98 -10.02 15.53
C GLU A 62 -6.83 -10.85 14.97
N VAL A 63 -6.85 -12.16 15.20
CA VAL A 63 -5.82 -13.09 14.71
C VAL A 63 -6.46 -14.23 13.93
N SER A 64 -5.68 -14.88 13.08
CA SER A 64 -6.07 -16.11 12.39
C SER A 64 -6.60 -17.16 13.37
N PRO A 65 -7.59 -17.98 12.98
CA PRO A 65 -8.02 -19.11 13.80
C PRO A 65 -6.90 -20.11 14.15
N SER A 66 -5.87 -20.18 13.32
CA SER A 66 -4.69 -21.04 13.51
C SER A 66 -3.44 -20.27 13.99
N PHE A 67 -3.62 -19.07 14.58
CA PHE A 67 -2.51 -18.20 14.97
C PHE A 67 -1.54 -18.90 15.93
N ASP A 68 -0.24 -18.74 15.69
CA ASP A 68 0.81 -19.35 16.51
C ASP A 68 0.94 -18.71 17.92
N SER A 69 1.95 -19.11 18.68
CA SER A 69 2.17 -18.66 20.05
C SER A 69 2.91 -17.32 20.18
N ARG A 70 3.21 -16.61 19.06
CA ARG A 70 3.90 -15.32 19.13
C ARG A 70 3.09 -14.28 19.88
N ASP A 71 3.79 -13.28 20.40
CA ASP A 71 3.14 -12.17 21.08
C ASP A 71 2.22 -11.37 20.13
N LYS A 72 0.94 -11.37 20.43
CA LYS A 72 -0.08 -10.69 19.58
C LYS A 72 0.18 -9.18 19.42
N ARG A 73 1.00 -8.56 20.28
CA ARG A 73 1.33 -7.12 20.15
C ARG A 73 2.15 -6.79 18.91
N VAL A 74 2.72 -7.79 18.20
CA VAL A 74 3.29 -7.60 16.86
C VAL A 74 2.28 -6.95 15.91
N THR A 75 0.99 -7.16 16.11
CA THR A 75 -0.11 -6.58 15.32
C THR A 75 0.00 -5.06 15.19
N TYR A 76 0.35 -4.34 16.25
CA TYR A 76 0.45 -2.88 16.20
C TYR A 76 1.62 -2.41 15.34
N MET A 77 2.74 -3.12 15.37
CA MET A 77 3.88 -2.83 14.53
C MET A 77 3.61 -3.15 13.06
N GLU A 78 2.96 -4.30 12.79
CA GLU A 78 2.49 -4.64 11.45
C GLU A 78 1.52 -3.59 10.90
N CYS A 79 0.54 -3.19 11.72
CA CYS A 79 -0.46 -2.19 11.35
C CYS A 79 0.18 -0.86 10.97
N PHE A 80 1.02 -0.32 11.84
CA PHE A 80 1.65 0.98 11.64
C PHE A 80 2.66 0.96 10.48
N GLY A 81 3.61 0.01 10.50
CA GLY A 81 4.68 -0.05 9.49
C GLY A 81 4.15 -0.24 8.09
N ARG A 82 3.26 -1.22 7.91
CA ARG A 82 2.70 -1.54 6.58
C ARG A 82 1.79 -0.43 6.05
N LEU A 83 0.98 0.19 6.93
CA LEU A 83 0.19 1.36 6.54
C LEU A 83 1.07 2.50 6.05
N MET A 84 2.10 2.84 6.85
CA MET A 84 2.96 3.97 6.54
C MET A 84 3.75 3.76 5.25
N ALA A 85 4.19 2.54 4.96
CA ALA A 85 4.88 2.23 3.71
C ALA A 85 4.02 2.59 2.49
N GLY A 86 2.72 2.27 2.50
CA GLY A 86 1.84 2.57 1.38
C GLY A 86 1.48 4.04 1.21
N ILE A 87 1.34 4.80 2.32
CA ILE A 87 0.86 6.19 2.25
C ILE A 87 1.96 7.25 2.36
N ALA A 88 3.19 6.88 2.72
CA ALA A 88 4.31 7.82 2.87
C ALA A 88 4.53 8.71 1.64
N PRO A 89 4.46 8.21 0.38
CA PRO A 89 4.58 9.07 -0.79
C PRO A 89 3.50 10.14 -0.87
N TRP A 90 2.26 9.80 -0.54
CA TRP A 90 1.14 10.75 -0.53
C TRP A 90 1.32 11.83 0.54
N LEU A 91 1.72 11.44 1.76
CA LEU A 91 1.99 12.39 2.85
C LEU A 91 3.20 13.29 2.58
N SER A 92 4.06 12.92 1.63
CA SER A 92 5.26 13.68 1.24
C SER A 92 4.99 14.76 0.19
N LEU A 93 3.80 14.79 -0.41
CA LEU A 93 3.44 15.86 -1.33
C LEU A 93 3.44 17.23 -0.62
N PRO A 94 3.81 18.30 -1.34
CA PRO A 94 3.73 19.66 -0.81
C PRO A 94 2.33 19.98 -0.26
N ASP A 95 2.28 20.76 0.80
CA ASP A 95 1.01 21.22 1.37
C ASP A 95 0.29 22.15 0.40
N ASP A 96 -1.04 22.01 0.31
CA ASP A 96 -1.93 22.85 -0.48
C ASP A 96 -3.26 23.04 0.25
N ASP A 97 -4.11 23.96 -0.25
CA ASP A 97 -5.39 24.32 0.38
C ASP A 97 -6.60 23.57 -0.17
N THR A 98 -6.38 22.55 -1.01
CA THR A 98 -7.45 21.65 -1.45
C THR A 98 -7.98 20.82 -0.28
N GLU A 99 -9.16 20.26 -0.40
CA GLU A 99 -9.70 19.35 0.64
C GLU A 99 -8.82 18.09 0.79
N GLU A 100 -8.23 17.59 -0.29
CA GLU A 100 -7.23 16.53 -0.25
C GLU A 100 -5.98 16.99 0.52
N GLY A 101 -5.46 18.19 0.23
CA GLY A 101 -4.28 18.75 0.89
C GLY A 101 -4.49 18.96 2.40
N LYS A 102 -5.65 19.45 2.81
CA LYS A 102 -6.01 19.59 4.23
C LYS A 102 -6.06 18.23 4.94
N THR A 103 -6.68 17.25 4.28
CA THR A 103 -6.76 15.87 4.79
C THR A 103 -5.38 15.25 4.94
N ARG A 104 -4.51 15.39 3.94
CA ARG A 104 -3.14 14.91 3.91
C ARG A 104 -2.29 15.55 5.01
N ARG A 105 -2.40 16.87 5.20
CA ARG A 105 -1.71 17.62 6.27
C ARG A 105 -2.07 17.07 7.64
N LYS A 106 -3.36 16.86 7.89
CA LYS A 106 -3.86 16.28 9.15
C LYS A 106 -3.30 14.89 9.41
N LEU A 107 -3.30 14.02 8.39
CA LEU A 107 -2.71 12.68 8.52
C LEU A 107 -1.21 12.73 8.76
N LYS A 108 -0.49 13.65 8.09
CA LYS A 108 0.95 13.86 8.28
C LYS A 108 1.27 14.30 9.72
N GLU A 109 0.49 15.21 10.27
CA GLU A 109 0.63 15.63 11.68
C GLU A 109 0.45 14.45 12.65
N TRP A 110 -0.55 13.60 12.41
CA TRP A 110 -0.75 12.41 13.21
C TRP A 110 0.37 11.39 13.03
N ALA A 111 0.82 11.18 11.79
CA ALA A 111 1.91 10.27 11.48
C ALA A 111 3.21 10.65 12.19
N LEU A 112 3.60 11.94 12.18
CA LEU A 112 4.81 12.40 12.87
C LEU A 112 4.75 12.12 14.39
N LYS A 113 3.60 12.34 15.03
CA LYS A 113 3.39 11.99 16.43
C LYS A 113 3.41 10.48 16.64
N ALA A 114 2.75 9.71 15.75
CA ALA A 114 2.74 8.25 15.81
C ALA A 114 4.15 7.65 15.69
N TYR A 115 5.02 8.21 14.85
CA TYR A 115 6.43 7.82 14.81
C TYR A 115 7.14 8.05 16.14
N ALA A 116 6.86 9.15 16.83
CA ALA A 116 7.45 9.42 18.13
C ALA A 116 6.93 8.42 19.20
N GLU A 117 5.62 8.15 19.24
CA GLU A 117 5.01 7.19 20.16
C GLU A 117 5.55 5.76 19.92
N ALA A 118 5.77 5.36 18.67
CA ALA A 118 6.23 4.04 18.26
C ALA A 118 7.58 3.63 18.90
N VAL A 119 8.44 4.59 19.21
CA VAL A 119 9.79 4.37 19.80
C VAL A 119 9.94 5.01 21.18
N ASN A 120 8.87 5.58 21.75
CA ASN A 120 8.90 6.13 23.09
C ASN A 120 8.66 5.02 24.13
N PRO A 121 9.66 4.63 24.95
CA PRO A 121 9.50 3.54 25.92
C PRO A 121 8.45 3.83 27.01
N ASP A 122 8.08 5.10 27.22
CA ASP A 122 7.06 5.51 28.18
C ASP A 122 5.64 5.52 27.56
N SER A 123 5.52 5.32 26.26
CA SER A 123 4.25 5.25 25.55
C SER A 123 3.60 3.87 25.69
N LYS A 124 2.26 3.84 25.79
CA LYS A 124 1.51 2.58 25.66
C LYS A 124 1.61 1.98 24.26
N ASP A 125 1.89 2.82 23.26
CA ASP A 125 2.05 2.41 21.86
C ASP A 125 3.52 2.20 21.47
N TYR A 126 4.45 2.10 22.47
CA TYR A 126 5.80 1.60 22.21
C TYR A 126 5.71 0.23 21.54
N LEU A 127 6.20 0.13 20.31
CA LEU A 127 6.06 -1.08 19.52
C LEU A 127 6.92 -2.22 20.02
N LEU A 128 6.59 -3.45 19.63
CA LEU A 128 7.27 -4.64 20.07
C LEU A 128 8.60 -4.85 19.32
N TRP A 129 9.61 -4.03 19.59
CA TRP A 129 10.90 -4.06 18.88
C TRP A 129 11.80 -5.24 19.24
N ARG A 130 11.71 -5.75 20.47
CA ARG A 130 12.83 -6.49 21.09
C ARG A 130 12.56 -7.95 21.39
N LYS A 131 11.34 -8.43 21.28
CA LYS A 131 10.98 -9.75 21.83
C LYS A 131 11.01 -10.86 20.79
N GLU A 132 10.38 -10.68 19.67
CA GLU A 132 10.13 -11.70 18.65
C GLU A 132 11.10 -11.57 17.45
N GLY A 133 11.02 -12.50 16.48
CA GLY A 133 11.63 -12.36 15.16
C GLY A 133 10.82 -11.48 14.21
N GLN A 134 9.48 -11.51 14.34
CA GLN A 134 8.55 -10.77 13.50
C GLN A 134 8.87 -9.26 13.39
N PRO A 135 9.33 -8.55 14.45
CA PRO A 135 9.73 -7.15 14.33
C PRO A 135 10.73 -6.83 13.23
N LEU A 136 11.56 -7.77 12.79
CA LEU A 136 12.46 -7.56 11.65
C LEU A 136 11.67 -7.27 10.37
N VAL A 137 10.54 -7.96 10.16
CA VAL A 137 9.65 -7.77 9.00
C VAL A 137 9.04 -6.37 9.02
N ASP A 138 8.42 -6.00 10.13
CA ASP A 138 7.60 -4.80 10.18
C ASP A 138 8.43 -3.53 10.42
N ALA A 139 9.60 -3.67 11.02
CA ALA A 139 10.62 -2.63 11.03
C ALA A 139 11.09 -2.27 9.62
N ALA A 140 11.16 -3.24 8.70
CA ALA A 140 11.51 -2.98 7.31
C ALA A 140 10.45 -2.12 6.61
N TYR A 141 9.15 -2.36 6.85
CA TYR A 141 8.09 -1.48 6.33
C TYR A 141 8.14 -0.07 6.96
N ILE A 142 8.50 0.04 8.24
CA ILE A 142 8.75 1.36 8.85
C ILE A 142 9.95 2.04 8.16
N ALA A 143 11.06 1.33 7.94
CA ALA A 143 12.24 1.84 7.24
C ALA A 143 11.90 2.27 5.80
N GLU A 144 11.16 1.44 5.06
CA GLU A 144 10.66 1.72 3.72
C GLU A 144 9.82 3.01 3.69
N SER A 145 8.90 3.18 4.65
CA SER A 145 8.11 4.41 4.76
C SER A 145 8.97 5.67 5.00
N LEU A 146 10.02 5.53 5.80
CA LEU A 146 10.96 6.63 6.07
C LEU A 146 11.93 6.87 4.90
N ILE A 147 12.24 5.87 4.09
CA ILE A 147 12.97 6.03 2.83
C ILE A 147 12.11 6.81 1.83
N ARG A 148 10.86 6.40 1.64
CA ARG A 148 9.89 7.00 0.71
C ARG A 148 9.50 8.42 1.09
N GLY A 149 9.38 8.68 2.37
CA GLY A 149 8.99 9.98 2.93
C GLY A 149 10.13 10.71 3.66
N PHE A 150 11.38 10.55 3.26
CA PHE A 150 12.54 10.99 4.04
C PHE A 150 12.46 12.45 4.47
N ASP A 151 12.20 13.35 3.53
CA ASP A 151 12.14 14.79 3.80
C ASP A 151 10.90 15.20 4.61
N ALA A 152 9.76 14.50 4.42
CA ALA A 152 8.49 14.85 5.04
C ALA A 152 8.21 14.13 6.36
N LEU A 153 8.83 12.96 6.58
CA LEU A 153 8.52 12.09 7.72
C LEU A 153 9.72 11.80 8.62
N TRP A 154 10.96 11.75 8.06
CA TRP A 154 12.15 11.52 8.87
C TRP A 154 12.79 12.84 9.34
N LEU A 155 13.07 13.77 8.42
CA LEU A 155 13.78 15.00 8.78
C LEU A 155 13.05 15.83 9.85
N PRO A 156 11.71 15.94 9.88
CA PRO A 156 10.98 16.70 10.89
C PRO A 156 10.94 16.08 12.29
N LEU A 157 11.32 14.80 12.44
CA LEU A 157 11.35 14.16 13.76
C LEU A 157 12.43 14.81 14.65
N ASP A 158 12.17 14.87 15.95
CA ASP A 158 13.16 15.36 16.91
C ASP A 158 14.34 14.37 17.06
N GLU A 159 15.47 14.88 17.54
CA GLU A 159 16.72 14.10 17.63
C GLU A 159 16.62 12.90 18.58
N THR A 160 15.80 13.01 19.62
CA THR A 160 15.55 11.89 20.55
C THR A 160 14.82 10.76 19.85
N THR A 161 13.77 11.08 19.11
CA THR A 161 12.99 10.12 18.29
C THR A 161 13.88 9.46 17.24
N LYS A 162 14.69 10.26 16.51
CA LYS A 162 15.65 9.74 15.52
C LYS A 162 16.66 8.77 16.15
N ALA A 163 17.26 9.16 17.27
CA ALA A 163 18.23 8.33 17.97
C ALA A 163 17.62 6.99 18.44
N ARG A 164 16.37 7.01 18.92
CA ARG A 164 15.64 5.81 19.32
C ARG A 164 15.39 4.88 18.12
N TYR A 165 14.98 5.40 16.95
CA TYR A 165 14.85 4.58 15.73
C TYR A 165 16.17 3.95 15.31
N ILE A 166 17.25 4.71 15.31
CA ILE A 166 18.59 4.19 14.95
C ILE A 166 19.00 3.07 15.93
N ASP A 167 18.72 3.23 17.24
CA ASP A 167 19.01 2.21 18.25
C ASP A 167 18.15 0.94 18.02
N GLU A 168 16.84 1.08 17.84
CA GLU A 168 15.95 -0.07 17.63
C GLU A 168 16.28 -0.83 16.34
N PHE A 169 16.50 -0.11 15.23
CA PHE A 169 16.90 -0.74 13.95
C PHE A 169 18.25 -1.45 14.08
N THR A 170 19.24 -0.85 14.74
CA THR A 170 20.54 -1.48 14.98
C THR A 170 20.41 -2.75 15.84
N ARG A 171 19.55 -2.72 16.86
CA ARG A 171 19.29 -3.88 17.73
C ARG A 171 18.63 -5.04 17.01
N LEU A 172 17.92 -4.81 15.90
CA LEU A 172 17.31 -5.87 15.09
C LEU A 172 18.35 -6.75 14.37
N ARG A 173 19.62 -6.35 14.36
CA ARG A 173 20.74 -7.21 13.89
C ARG A 173 20.87 -8.50 14.72
N ARG A 174 20.30 -8.55 15.93
CA ARG A 174 20.18 -9.79 16.75
C ARG A 174 19.31 -10.87 16.10
N VAL A 175 18.41 -10.49 15.20
CA VAL A 175 17.55 -11.41 14.48
C VAL A 175 18.30 -11.87 13.23
N GLU A 176 18.59 -13.17 13.17
CA GLU A 176 19.09 -13.81 11.97
C GLU A 176 17.90 -14.06 11.02
N PRO A 177 17.86 -13.42 9.83
CA PRO A 177 16.77 -13.64 8.91
C PRO A 177 16.85 -15.06 8.33
N PRO A 178 15.71 -15.78 8.21
CA PRO A 178 15.66 -17.00 7.42
C PRO A 178 16.17 -16.73 6.00
N TYR A 179 16.73 -17.76 5.38
CA TYR A 179 17.33 -17.65 4.05
C TYR A 179 16.27 -17.66 2.93
N THR A 180 15.41 -16.63 2.97
CA THR A 180 14.20 -16.40 2.15
C THR A 180 14.08 -14.90 1.83
N ASN A 181 12.90 -14.46 1.40
CA ASN A 181 12.56 -13.03 1.26
C ASN A 181 12.94 -12.19 2.49
N TRP A 182 13.07 -12.77 3.68
CA TRP A 182 13.45 -12.08 4.90
C TRP A 182 14.82 -11.38 4.84
N LEU A 183 15.70 -11.80 3.94
CA LEU A 183 16.96 -11.10 3.72
C LEU A 183 16.72 -9.64 3.27
N LEU A 184 15.65 -9.40 2.51
CA LEU A 184 15.29 -8.04 2.09
C LEU A 184 14.84 -7.16 3.25
N PHE A 185 14.15 -7.71 4.26
CA PHE A 185 13.78 -6.92 5.43
C PHE A 185 15.02 -6.39 6.17
N SER A 186 16.04 -7.23 6.35
CA SER A 186 17.29 -6.75 6.95
C SER A 186 18.02 -5.75 6.06
N ALA A 187 18.01 -5.94 4.74
CA ALA A 187 18.65 -5.03 3.80
C ALA A 187 17.97 -3.65 3.75
N GLU A 188 16.63 -3.62 3.82
CA GLU A 188 15.86 -2.38 3.80
C GLU A 188 16.13 -1.53 5.04
N ILE A 189 16.19 -2.16 6.23
CA ILE A 189 16.56 -1.47 7.48
C ILE A 189 17.98 -0.90 7.38
N GLU A 190 18.95 -1.67 6.89
CA GLU A 190 20.34 -1.21 6.74
C GLU A 190 20.46 -0.11 5.68
N SER A 191 19.64 -0.17 4.62
CA SER A 191 19.59 0.88 3.60
C SER A 191 19.04 2.19 4.17
N PHE A 192 18.00 2.11 5.02
CA PHE A 192 17.52 3.29 5.75
C PHE A 192 18.61 3.87 6.67
N LEU A 193 19.29 3.03 7.45
CA LEU A 193 20.40 3.48 8.32
C LEU A 193 21.49 4.21 7.51
N ALA A 194 21.86 3.65 6.34
CA ALA A 194 22.80 4.31 5.42
C ALA A 194 22.29 5.68 4.94
N LYS A 195 21.01 5.77 4.55
CA LYS A 195 20.37 7.02 4.12
C LYS A 195 20.31 8.06 5.23
N ALA A 196 20.07 7.62 6.46
CA ALA A 196 20.03 8.46 7.65
C ALA A 196 21.43 8.89 8.14
N GLY A 197 22.50 8.44 7.48
CA GLY A 197 23.89 8.74 7.87
C GLY A 197 24.38 7.98 9.10
N ALA A 198 23.67 6.92 9.52
CA ALA A 198 24.05 6.06 10.62
C ALA A 198 24.93 4.89 10.16
N PRO A 199 25.70 4.26 11.08
CA PRO A 199 26.43 3.04 10.75
C PRO A 199 25.50 1.92 10.32
N TYR A 200 25.76 1.34 9.14
CA TYR A 200 24.96 0.25 8.55
C TYR A 200 25.82 -0.99 8.29
N ASP A 201 25.18 -2.15 8.23
CA ASP A 201 25.81 -3.43 7.92
C ASP A 201 25.73 -3.72 6.43
N SER A 202 26.82 -3.39 5.71
CA SER A 202 26.91 -3.61 4.27
C SER A 202 26.85 -5.10 3.87
N TYR A 203 27.21 -6.04 4.76
CA TYR A 203 27.16 -7.46 4.47
C TYR A 203 25.70 -7.93 4.34
N ARG A 204 24.80 -7.46 5.22
CA ARG A 204 23.36 -7.76 5.15
C ARG A 204 22.74 -7.26 3.85
N VAL A 205 23.06 -6.03 3.45
CA VAL A 205 22.60 -5.47 2.17
C VAL A 205 23.14 -6.27 1.00
N ASN A 206 24.46 -6.47 0.93
CA ASN A 206 25.11 -7.13 -0.20
C ASN A 206 24.70 -8.60 -0.31
N GLY A 207 24.49 -9.27 0.83
CA GLY A 207 24.00 -10.65 0.87
C GLY A 207 22.60 -10.77 0.28
N ALA A 208 21.67 -9.91 0.70
CA ALA A 208 20.31 -9.87 0.17
C ALA A 208 20.28 -9.59 -1.34
N VAL A 209 21.03 -8.56 -1.79
CA VAL A 209 21.12 -8.18 -3.21
C VAL A 209 21.58 -9.35 -4.08
N ARG A 210 22.63 -10.08 -3.65
CA ARG A 210 23.11 -11.25 -4.39
C ARG A 210 22.10 -12.37 -4.42
N LYS A 211 21.40 -12.62 -3.31
CA LYS A 211 20.39 -13.68 -3.25
C LYS A 211 19.18 -13.37 -4.11
N CYS A 212 18.74 -12.13 -4.18
CA CYS A 212 17.69 -11.74 -5.13
C CYS A 212 18.10 -12.02 -6.59
N GLU A 213 19.38 -11.81 -6.96
CA GLU A 213 19.84 -12.18 -8.31
C GLU A 213 19.82 -13.70 -8.53
N GLU A 214 20.25 -14.49 -7.53
CA GLU A 214 20.28 -15.96 -7.61
C GLU A 214 18.88 -16.58 -7.61
N TRP A 215 17.92 -15.94 -6.97
CA TRP A 215 16.54 -16.44 -6.82
C TRP A 215 15.59 -15.98 -7.92
N TYR A 216 16.06 -15.22 -8.88
CA TYR A 216 15.26 -14.87 -10.04
C TYR A 216 15.00 -16.09 -10.91
N VAL A 217 13.73 -16.42 -11.15
CA VAL A 217 13.33 -17.62 -11.91
C VAL A 217 12.87 -17.33 -13.33
N GLY A 218 12.84 -16.06 -13.72
CA GLY A 218 12.41 -15.64 -15.05
C GLY A 218 11.03 -14.97 -15.02
N ASP A 219 10.74 -14.24 -16.07
CA ASP A 219 9.45 -13.61 -16.37
C ASP A 219 8.87 -12.72 -15.24
N GLY A 220 9.77 -12.09 -14.49
CA GLY A 220 9.42 -11.22 -13.37
C GLY A 220 9.22 -11.94 -12.02
N TRP A 221 9.33 -13.25 -11.95
CA TRP A 221 9.12 -14.01 -10.72
C TRP A 221 10.42 -14.29 -9.97
N TYR A 222 10.30 -14.35 -8.64
CA TYR A 222 11.38 -14.73 -7.72
C TYR A 222 10.99 -15.99 -6.95
N SER A 223 11.97 -16.85 -6.70
CA SER A 223 11.87 -17.95 -5.73
C SER A 223 12.06 -17.41 -4.31
N ASP A 224 11.32 -17.96 -3.36
CA ASP A 224 11.43 -17.58 -1.94
C ASP A 224 12.49 -18.45 -1.23
N GLY A 225 13.73 -18.36 -1.72
CA GLY A 225 14.85 -19.19 -1.32
C GLY A 225 15.24 -20.21 -2.39
N GLN A 226 16.36 -20.91 -2.16
CA GLN A 226 16.88 -21.87 -3.12
C GLN A 226 15.94 -23.07 -3.28
N GLY A 227 15.50 -23.33 -4.50
CA GLY A 227 14.68 -24.50 -4.83
C GLY A 227 13.24 -24.45 -4.29
N THR A 228 12.79 -23.29 -3.81
CA THR A 228 11.48 -23.11 -3.17
C THR A 228 10.62 -22.12 -3.96
N PHE A 229 10.40 -22.39 -5.25
CA PHE A 229 9.47 -21.57 -6.02
C PHE A 229 8.03 -21.86 -5.61
N ALA A 230 7.30 -20.80 -5.20
CA ALA A 230 5.87 -20.83 -4.96
C ALA A 230 5.18 -19.82 -5.89
N PHE A 231 4.15 -20.27 -6.58
CA PHE A 231 3.32 -19.38 -7.40
C PHE A 231 2.37 -18.60 -6.51
N ASP A 232 2.90 -17.55 -5.89
CA ASP A 232 2.19 -16.66 -4.96
C ASP A 232 2.59 -15.19 -5.17
N TYR A 233 1.98 -14.29 -4.41
CA TYR A 233 2.25 -12.85 -4.52
C TYR A 233 3.43 -12.34 -3.65
N TYR A 234 4.34 -13.19 -3.18
CA TYR A 234 5.53 -12.70 -2.47
C TYR A 234 6.48 -11.91 -3.38
N SER A 235 6.46 -12.19 -4.69
CA SER A 235 7.11 -11.30 -5.66
C SER A 235 6.54 -9.88 -5.62
N SER A 236 5.23 -9.71 -5.32
CA SER A 236 4.59 -8.41 -5.10
C SER A 236 4.88 -7.86 -3.71
N TYR A 237 4.57 -8.65 -2.66
CA TYR A 237 4.55 -8.15 -1.28
C TYR A 237 5.94 -7.70 -0.79
N VAL A 238 7.02 -8.32 -1.28
CA VAL A 238 8.37 -8.10 -0.76
C VAL A 238 9.40 -7.87 -1.87
N PHE A 239 9.53 -8.84 -2.82
CA PHE A 239 10.70 -8.85 -3.69
C PHE A 239 10.85 -7.59 -4.54
N HIS A 240 9.87 -7.25 -5.35
CA HIS A 240 10.08 -6.17 -6.33
C HIS A 240 10.31 -4.81 -5.69
N ALA A 241 9.43 -4.37 -4.81
CA ALA A 241 9.54 -3.02 -4.26
C ALA A 241 10.74 -2.88 -3.34
N MET A 242 10.89 -3.73 -2.31
CA MET A 242 12.00 -3.61 -1.36
C MET A 242 13.37 -3.82 -2.03
N TYR A 243 13.47 -4.72 -3.01
CA TYR A 243 14.72 -4.90 -3.75
C TYR A 243 15.10 -3.64 -4.54
N LEU A 244 14.12 -3.04 -5.23
CA LEU A 244 14.35 -1.80 -5.98
C LEU A 244 14.68 -0.62 -5.06
N GLU A 245 14.00 -0.49 -3.93
CA GLU A 245 14.24 0.60 -2.98
C GLU A 245 15.59 0.46 -2.27
N THR A 246 15.94 -0.76 -1.85
CA THR A 246 17.28 -1.07 -1.36
C THR A 246 18.36 -0.66 -2.38
N LEU A 247 18.23 -1.09 -3.65
CA LEU A 247 19.20 -0.77 -4.69
C LEU A 247 19.27 0.73 -4.99
N ALA A 248 18.12 1.41 -5.07
CA ALA A 248 18.05 2.85 -5.30
C ALA A 248 18.71 3.62 -4.14
N THR A 249 18.37 3.28 -2.91
CA THR A 249 18.91 3.91 -1.71
C THR A 249 20.43 3.75 -1.63
N MET A 250 20.93 2.54 -1.82
CA MET A 250 22.37 2.26 -1.77
C MET A 250 23.15 2.93 -2.90
N ARG A 251 22.53 3.03 -4.09
CA ARG A 251 23.08 3.83 -5.21
C ARG A 251 23.19 5.32 -4.84
N ASP A 252 22.12 5.88 -4.28
CA ASP A 252 22.01 7.31 -4.00
C ASP A 252 22.96 7.75 -2.87
N VAL A 253 23.19 6.89 -1.87
CA VAL A 253 24.21 7.11 -0.83
C VAL A 253 25.64 6.75 -1.31
N ARG A 254 25.80 6.30 -2.56
CA ARG A 254 27.08 5.89 -3.15
C ARG A 254 27.78 4.78 -2.36
N ALA A 255 27.00 3.84 -1.86
CA ALA A 255 27.52 2.73 -1.08
C ALA A 255 28.46 1.85 -1.91
N TYR A 256 29.47 1.30 -1.24
CA TYR A 256 30.38 0.33 -1.83
C TYR A 256 29.88 -1.10 -1.60
N GLY A 257 29.92 -1.89 -2.65
CA GLY A 257 29.69 -3.34 -2.58
C GLY A 257 30.71 -4.09 -3.42
N TRP A 258 31.35 -5.10 -2.85
CA TRP A 258 32.31 -5.92 -3.60
C TRP A 258 31.60 -6.63 -4.78
N ASN A 259 32.03 -6.33 -6.00
CA ASN A 259 31.39 -6.83 -7.24
C ASN A 259 29.87 -6.51 -7.34
N ILE A 260 29.40 -5.45 -6.69
CA ILE A 260 28.04 -4.94 -6.84
C ILE A 260 28.09 -3.56 -7.46
N ASN A 261 27.53 -3.42 -8.65
CA ASN A 261 27.24 -2.15 -9.27
C ASN A 261 25.74 -1.86 -9.11
N TYR A 262 25.37 -1.06 -8.11
CA TYR A 262 23.97 -0.79 -7.78
C TYR A 262 23.16 -0.23 -8.95
N ASN A 263 23.77 0.55 -9.86
CA ASN A 263 23.10 1.03 -11.07
C ASN A 263 22.69 -0.12 -11.99
N ASN A 264 23.60 -1.06 -12.25
CA ASN A 264 23.33 -2.19 -13.15
C ASN A 264 22.32 -3.14 -12.53
N PHE A 265 22.42 -3.39 -11.22
CA PHE A 265 21.46 -4.25 -10.50
C PHE A 265 20.07 -3.61 -10.51
N TYR A 266 19.98 -2.30 -10.23
CA TYR A 266 18.74 -1.55 -10.29
C TYR A 266 18.10 -1.62 -11.70
N ALA A 267 18.87 -1.41 -12.74
CA ALA A 267 18.35 -1.46 -14.12
C ALA A 267 17.78 -2.85 -14.48
N ARG A 268 18.42 -3.95 -14.02
CA ARG A 268 17.88 -5.30 -14.22
C ARG A 268 16.63 -5.53 -13.38
N ALA A 269 16.67 -5.20 -12.08
CA ALA A 269 15.53 -5.34 -11.19
C ALA A 269 14.31 -4.57 -11.68
N LEU A 270 14.53 -3.34 -12.21
CA LEU A 270 13.46 -2.53 -12.80
C LEU A 270 12.81 -3.21 -14.01
N LYS A 271 13.58 -3.76 -14.92
CA LYS A 271 13.05 -4.52 -16.07
C LYS A 271 12.21 -5.70 -15.60
N ARG A 272 12.68 -6.46 -14.61
CA ARG A 272 11.95 -7.58 -14.02
C ARG A 272 10.62 -7.14 -13.39
N CYS A 273 10.64 -6.02 -12.66
CA CYS A 273 9.44 -5.41 -12.08
C CYS A 273 8.46 -4.94 -13.16
N GLN A 274 8.95 -4.31 -14.22
CA GLN A 274 8.13 -3.88 -15.36
C GLN A 274 7.45 -5.09 -16.04
N LYS A 275 8.19 -6.18 -16.26
CA LYS A 275 7.62 -7.42 -16.80
C LYS A 275 6.55 -8.00 -15.88
N PHE A 276 6.82 -8.08 -14.60
CA PHE A 276 5.86 -8.56 -13.61
C PHE A 276 4.61 -7.66 -13.54
N SER A 277 4.77 -6.36 -13.69
CA SER A 277 3.65 -5.39 -13.72
C SER A 277 2.74 -5.60 -14.93
N ILE A 278 3.28 -5.97 -16.10
CA ILE A 278 2.47 -6.37 -17.26
C ILE A 278 1.61 -7.60 -16.93
N ILE A 279 2.20 -8.58 -16.25
CA ILE A 279 1.48 -9.80 -15.84
C ILE A 279 0.39 -9.46 -14.84
N LEU A 280 0.68 -8.63 -13.85
CA LEU A 280 -0.32 -8.19 -12.86
C LEU A 280 -1.49 -7.47 -13.50
N GLU A 281 -1.24 -6.54 -14.44
CA GLU A 281 -2.31 -5.85 -15.17
C GLU A 281 -3.17 -6.86 -15.94
N ARG A 282 -2.57 -7.86 -16.58
CA ARG A 282 -3.28 -8.91 -17.32
C ARG A 282 -4.03 -9.88 -16.42
N PHE A 283 -3.70 -9.99 -15.14
CA PHE A 283 -4.47 -10.76 -14.18
C PHE A 283 -5.78 -10.09 -13.78
N ILE A 284 -5.89 -8.77 -13.98
CA ILE A 284 -7.10 -8.03 -13.60
C ILE A 284 -8.19 -8.25 -14.65
N SER A 285 -9.28 -8.91 -14.25
CA SER A 285 -10.44 -9.14 -15.11
C SER A 285 -11.19 -7.84 -15.42
N PRO A 286 -12.05 -7.81 -16.45
CA PRO A 286 -12.90 -6.65 -16.70
C PRO A 286 -13.77 -6.23 -15.51
N GLU A 287 -14.11 -7.16 -14.61
CA GLU A 287 -14.91 -6.95 -13.39
C GLU A 287 -14.07 -6.53 -12.18
N GLY A 288 -12.74 -6.35 -12.34
CA GLY A 288 -11.83 -5.96 -11.26
C GLY A 288 -11.48 -7.10 -10.30
N THR A 289 -11.57 -8.36 -10.73
CA THR A 289 -11.07 -9.50 -9.97
C THR A 289 -9.68 -9.90 -10.44
N PHE A 290 -8.93 -10.64 -9.61
CA PHE A 290 -7.63 -11.20 -9.97
C PHE A 290 -7.47 -12.60 -9.35
N PRO A 291 -6.55 -13.45 -9.83
CA PRO A 291 -6.36 -14.79 -9.32
C PRO A 291 -6.05 -14.82 -7.83
N VAL A 292 -6.77 -15.64 -7.06
CA VAL A 292 -6.51 -15.87 -5.64
C VAL A 292 -5.55 -17.05 -5.55
N ILE A 293 -4.26 -16.78 -5.42
CA ILE A 293 -3.19 -17.77 -5.45
C ILE A 293 -2.26 -17.66 -4.24
N GLY A 294 -1.69 -18.79 -3.84
CA GLY A 294 -0.66 -18.88 -2.82
C GLY A 294 -1.15 -18.58 -1.40
N ARG A 295 -0.24 -18.07 -0.59
CA ARG A 295 -0.37 -17.74 0.83
C ARG A 295 -0.55 -16.24 1.04
N SER A 296 -0.84 -15.83 2.27
CA SER A 296 -1.04 -14.42 2.67
C SER A 296 -2.13 -13.71 1.89
N ILE A 297 -3.18 -14.46 1.53
CA ILE A 297 -4.32 -13.98 0.75
C ILE A 297 -4.97 -12.72 1.37
N PRO A 298 -5.07 -12.59 2.72
CA PRO A 298 -5.61 -11.39 3.35
C PRO A 298 -4.79 -10.11 3.15
N TYR A 299 -3.60 -10.17 2.53
CA TYR A 299 -2.83 -8.96 2.16
C TYR A 299 -3.46 -8.18 1.01
N ARG A 300 -4.51 -8.74 0.40
CA ARG A 300 -5.41 -8.06 -0.52
C ARG A 300 -4.68 -7.39 -1.68
N LEU A 301 -4.89 -6.06 -1.81
CA LEU A 301 -4.37 -5.26 -2.93
C LEU A 301 -2.85 -5.07 -2.91
N ALA A 302 -2.16 -5.51 -1.87
CA ALA A 302 -0.70 -5.57 -1.91
C ALA A 302 -0.17 -6.46 -3.06
N ALA A 303 -0.99 -7.38 -3.56
CA ALA A 303 -0.71 -8.14 -4.78
C ALA A 303 -0.41 -7.21 -5.99
N MET A 304 -0.97 -6.00 -6.02
CA MET A 304 -0.79 -5.01 -7.08
C MET A 304 0.33 -4.00 -6.81
N GLN A 305 1.09 -4.14 -5.72
CA GLN A 305 2.16 -3.21 -5.33
C GLN A 305 3.16 -2.93 -6.45
N PRO A 306 3.72 -3.92 -7.20
CA PRO A 306 4.69 -3.64 -8.27
C PRO A 306 4.10 -2.77 -9.39
N LEU A 307 2.84 -3.02 -9.77
CA LEU A 307 2.14 -2.20 -10.78
C LEU A 307 1.93 -0.76 -10.27
N ALA A 308 1.54 -0.59 -9.01
CA ALA A 308 1.41 0.71 -8.38
C ALA A 308 2.77 1.41 -8.22
N TRP A 309 3.82 0.67 -7.90
CA TRP A 309 5.18 1.17 -7.72
C TRP A 309 5.75 1.73 -9.04
N VAL A 310 5.68 0.97 -10.15
CA VAL A 310 6.18 1.45 -11.45
C VAL A 310 5.39 2.65 -11.97
N ALA A 311 4.10 2.75 -11.64
CA ALA A 311 3.28 3.92 -11.95
C ALA A 311 3.75 5.14 -11.15
N TRP A 312 3.92 4.99 -9.83
CA TRP A 312 4.42 6.06 -8.95
C TRP A 312 5.82 6.54 -9.37
N GLN A 313 6.72 5.61 -9.69
CA GLN A 313 8.09 5.93 -10.14
C GLN A 313 8.16 6.45 -11.59
N LYS A 314 7.03 6.55 -12.31
CA LYS A 314 6.97 6.97 -13.72
C LYS A 314 7.82 6.08 -14.63
N THR A 315 7.86 4.81 -14.33
CA THR A 315 8.66 3.81 -15.05
C THR A 315 7.78 2.71 -15.66
N LEU A 316 6.54 3.06 -16.02
CA LEU A 316 5.65 2.11 -16.70
C LEU A 316 6.34 1.53 -17.94
N PRO A 317 6.21 0.22 -18.19
CA PRO A 317 6.67 -0.37 -19.44
C PRO A 317 5.86 0.21 -20.62
N LYS A 318 6.46 0.24 -21.80
CA LYS A 318 5.86 0.83 -23.02
C LYS A 318 4.49 0.24 -23.41
N ASP A 319 4.19 -0.98 -22.93
CA ASP A 319 2.96 -1.69 -23.26
C ASP A 319 1.78 -1.30 -22.32
N LEU A 320 2.04 -0.48 -21.31
CA LEU A 320 1.04 0.01 -20.36
C LEU A 320 0.98 1.54 -20.37
N THR A 321 -0.21 2.09 -20.50
CA THR A 321 -0.44 3.55 -20.39
C THR A 321 -0.89 3.94 -18.98
N ASN A 322 -0.74 5.21 -18.62
CA ASN A 322 -1.22 5.75 -17.34
C ASN A 322 -2.73 5.50 -17.16
N GLY A 323 -3.53 5.80 -18.19
CA GLY A 323 -4.99 5.62 -18.14
C GLY A 323 -5.40 4.17 -17.99
N GLN A 324 -4.69 3.24 -18.63
CA GLN A 324 -4.93 1.80 -18.52
C GLN A 324 -4.60 1.28 -17.10
N VAL A 325 -3.45 1.66 -16.56
CA VAL A 325 -3.04 1.23 -15.20
C VAL A 325 -3.94 1.83 -14.13
N ARG A 326 -4.30 3.12 -14.25
CA ARG A 326 -5.25 3.75 -13.33
C ARG A 326 -6.61 3.04 -13.37
N ASN A 327 -7.14 2.72 -14.56
CA ASN A 327 -8.38 1.96 -14.71
C ASN A 327 -8.30 0.60 -14.02
N ALA A 328 -7.24 -0.17 -14.30
CA ALA A 328 -7.02 -1.49 -13.71
C ALA A 328 -6.99 -1.45 -12.18
N LEU A 329 -6.17 -0.57 -11.61
CA LEU A 329 -6.02 -0.45 -10.15
C LEU A 329 -7.30 0.08 -9.48
N THR A 330 -8.00 1.05 -10.09
CA THR A 330 -9.26 1.58 -9.55
C THR A 330 -10.34 0.50 -9.50
N LYS A 331 -10.43 -0.35 -10.54
CA LYS A 331 -11.40 -1.46 -10.58
C LYS A 331 -11.18 -2.48 -9.47
N VAL A 332 -9.94 -2.90 -9.23
CA VAL A 332 -9.66 -3.86 -8.14
C VAL A 332 -9.91 -3.25 -6.77
N MET A 333 -9.66 -1.95 -6.60
CA MET A 333 -9.99 -1.24 -5.36
C MET A 333 -11.49 -1.21 -5.11
N HIS A 334 -12.29 -0.81 -6.11
CA HIS A 334 -13.75 -0.83 -6.01
C HIS A 334 -14.25 -2.23 -5.69
N ARG A 335 -13.79 -3.23 -6.44
CA ARG A 335 -14.22 -4.62 -6.25
C ARG A 335 -13.96 -5.12 -4.84
N MET A 336 -12.83 -4.77 -4.25
CA MET A 336 -12.41 -5.28 -2.96
C MET A 336 -12.84 -4.38 -1.79
N TRP A 337 -12.57 -3.07 -1.84
CA TRP A 337 -12.77 -2.20 -0.69
C TRP A 337 -14.22 -1.73 -0.50
N ASP A 338 -15.04 -1.71 -1.58
CA ASP A 338 -16.46 -1.38 -1.47
C ASP A 338 -17.29 -2.59 -0.98
N ALA A 339 -16.70 -3.80 -0.93
CA ALA A 339 -17.35 -4.97 -0.37
C ALA A 339 -17.60 -4.77 1.14
N PRO A 340 -18.76 -5.22 1.65
CA PRO A 340 -19.08 -5.12 3.08
C PRO A 340 -18.16 -6.00 3.93
N GLY A 341 -17.98 -5.64 5.19
CA GLY A 341 -17.24 -6.45 6.16
C GLY A 341 -15.71 -6.30 6.13
N ASN A 342 -15.14 -5.41 5.31
CA ASN A 342 -13.70 -5.13 5.30
C ASN A 342 -13.21 -4.36 6.54
N PHE A 343 -14.12 -3.68 7.23
CA PHE A 343 -13.81 -2.87 8.39
C PHE A 343 -14.75 -3.23 9.54
N ASN A 344 -14.24 -3.22 10.76
CA ASN A 344 -15.05 -3.36 11.97
C ASN A 344 -15.74 -2.03 12.32
N GLU A 345 -16.55 -2.03 13.39
CA GLU A 345 -17.32 -0.86 13.84
C GLU A 345 -16.45 0.37 14.19
N LYS A 346 -15.18 0.16 14.56
CA LYS A 346 -14.22 1.22 14.85
C LYS A 346 -13.39 1.65 13.62
N GLY A 347 -13.63 1.06 12.46
CA GLY A 347 -12.93 1.39 11.21
C GLY A 347 -11.61 0.66 10.98
N PHE A 348 -11.20 -0.28 11.84
CA PHE A 348 -10.03 -1.11 11.61
C PHE A 348 -10.32 -2.24 10.62
N LEU A 349 -9.30 -2.61 9.84
CA LEU A 349 -9.40 -3.72 8.90
C LEU A 349 -9.68 -5.04 9.63
N THR A 350 -10.55 -5.87 9.05
CA THR A 350 -10.88 -7.23 9.49
C THR A 350 -10.16 -8.26 8.64
N ILE A 351 -9.87 -9.43 9.20
CA ILE A 351 -9.21 -10.50 8.46
C ILE A 351 -10.11 -11.03 7.34
N GLY A 352 -9.56 -11.08 6.14
CA GLY A 352 -10.20 -11.62 4.95
C GLY A 352 -9.63 -11.08 3.65
N PHE A 353 -10.04 -11.66 2.54
CA PHE A 353 -9.68 -11.23 1.20
C PHE A 353 -10.66 -10.17 0.67
N CYS A 354 -11.94 -10.51 0.55
CA CYS A 354 -12.99 -9.60 0.10
C CYS A 354 -14.14 -9.64 1.14
N GLY A 355 -14.11 -8.70 2.07
CA GLY A 355 -14.91 -8.75 3.30
C GLY A 355 -14.20 -9.51 4.43
N ARG A 356 -14.98 -9.98 5.44
CA ARG A 356 -14.43 -10.71 6.59
C ARG A 356 -14.45 -12.22 6.31
N GLN A 357 -13.26 -12.83 6.26
CA GLN A 357 -13.04 -14.24 5.93
C GLN A 357 -11.84 -14.77 6.76
N PRO A 358 -11.94 -14.92 8.07
CA PRO A 358 -10.81 -15.27 8.94
C PRO A 358 -10.18 -16.63 8.60
N GLU A 359 -10.94 -17.56 8.00
CA GLU A 359 -10.48 -18.90 7.65
C GLU A 359 -9.47 -18.94 6.49
N VAL A 360 -9.38 -17.88 5.67
CA VAL A 360 -8.37 -17.79 4.60
C VAL A 360 -7.02 -17.27 5.08
N ALA A 361 -6.89 -17.03 6.37
CA ALA A 361 -5.68 -16.47 6.98
C ALA A 361 -4.69 -17.56 7.37
N ASP A 362 -3.43 -17.34 7.02
CA ASP A 362 -2.34 -18.19 7.48
C ASP A 362 -2.11 -18.03 8.99
N TRP A 363 -1.44 -18.99 9.59
CA TRP A 363 -1.16 -19.10 11.04
C TRP A 363 -0.43 -17.89 11.64
N TYR A 364 0.19 -17.05 10.83
CA TYR A 364 0.91 -15.84 11.25
C TYR A 364 0.09 -14.55 11.06
N THR A 365 -1.08 -14.63 10.46
CA THR A 365 -1.86 -13.44 10.05
C THR A 365 -2.65 -12.86 11.22
N ASN A 366 -2.60 -11.55 11.36
CA ASN A 366 -3.44 -10.75 12.24
C ASN A 366 -4.01 -9.55 11.49
N ASN A 367 -4.91 -8.80 12.11
CA ASN A 367 -5.53 -7.67 11.41
C ASN A 367 -4.57 -6.47 11.16
N GLY A 368 -3.43 -6.42 11.82
CA GLY A 368 -2.33 -5.50 11.48
C GLY A 368 -1.66 -5.86 10.15
N SER A 369 -1.55 -7.18 9.87
CA SER A 369 -0.95 -7.67 8.61
C SER A 369 -1.61 -7.10 7.37
N LEU A 370 -2.91 -6.81 7.43
CA LEU A 370 -3.75 -6.40 6.31
C LEU A 370 -3.42 -4.99 5.80
N TYR A 371 -2.77 -4.17 6.63
CA TYR A 371 -2.46 -2.78 6.27
C TYR A 371 -1.42 -2.65 5.15
N ILE A 372 -0.74 -3.73 4.78
CA ILE A 372 0.06 -3.82 3.55
C ILE A 372 -0.79 -3.56 2.29
N THR A 373 -2.12 -3.74 2.35
CA THR A 373 -3.03 -3.38 1.25
C THR A 373 -2.89 -1.92 0.81
N SER A 374 -2.39 -1.03 1.68
CA SER A 374 -2.14 0.38 1.37
C SER A 374 -1.08 0.60 0.29
N GLU A 375 -0.24 -0.39 0.01
CA GLU A 375 0.82 -0.31 -1.01
C GLU A 375 0.26 -0.07 -2.43
N VAL A 376 -0.98 -0.42 -2.69
CA VAL A 376 -1.64 -0.09 -3.96
C VAL A 376 -1.84 1.42 -4.15
N LEU A 377 -1.80 2.20 -3.07
CA LEU A 377 -2.03 3.65 -3.06
C LEU A 377 -0.77 4.48 -3.41
N LEU A 378 0.38 3.85 -3.67
CA LEU A 378 1.63 4.55 -4.01
C LEU A 378 1.46 5.66 -5.05
N PRO A 379 0.65 5.51 -6.13
CA PRO A 379 0.43 6.57 -7.10
C PRO A 379 -0.21 7.86 -6.54
N LEU A 380 -0.82 7.85 -5.36
CA LEU A 380 -1.25 9.08 -4.69
C LEU A 380 -0.08 10.02 -4.39
N GLY A 381 1.15 9.50 -4.31
CA GLY A 381 2.38 10.28 -4.20
C GLY A 381 2.72 11.12 -5.44
N LEU A 382 1.99 10.97 -6.55
CA LEU A 382 2.07 11.85 -7.71
C LEU A 382 1.15 13.06 -7.51
N PRO A 383 1.55 14.27 -7.94
CA PRO A 383 0.66 15.44 -7.86
C PRO A 383 -0.61 15.24 -8.71
N ALA A 384 -1.70 15.92 -8.34
CA ALA A 384 -2.98 15.79 -9.06
C ALA A 384 -2.91 16.17 -10.54
N SER A 385 -1.93 16.99 -10.93
CA SER A 385 -1.67 17.38 -12.32
C SER A 385 -0.82 16.38 -13.10
N ASP A 386 -0.38 15.29 -12.48
CA ASP A 386 0.46 14.30 -13.15
C ASP A 386 -0.34 13.55 -14.26
N PRO A 387 0.30 13.19 -15.37
CA PRO A 387 -0.32 12.39 -16.44
C PRO A 387 -1.01 11.12 -15.95
N PHE A 388 -0.49 10.47 -14.89
CA PHE A 388 -1.19 9.32 -14.31
C PHE A 388 -2.64 9.64 -13.92
N TRP A 389 -2.93 10.85 -13.45
CA TRP A 389 -4.26 11.29 -13.04
C TRP A 389 -5.04 11.99 -14.16
N THR A 390 -4.35 12.66 -15.08
CA THR A 390 -4.99 13.54 -16.09
C THR A 390 -5.16 12.91 -17.46
N ASP A 391 -4.38 11.89 -17.79
CA ASP A 391 -4.55 11.15 -19.05
C ASP A 391 -5.95 10.51 -19.09
N PRO A 392 -6.58 10.40 -20.28
CA PRO A 392 -7.85 9.70 -20.42
C PRO A 392 -7.79 8.26 -19.91
N LEU A 393 -8.90 7.75 -19.38
CA LEU A 393 -9.01 6.32 -19.05
C LEU A 393 -8.94 5.50 -20.34
N GLU A 394 -8.26 4.37 -20.25
CA GLU A 394 -8.16 3.39 -21.32
C GLU A 394 -8.60 2.02 -20.85
N ASP A 395 -9.10 1.21 -21.77
CA ASP A 395 -9.44 -0.18 -21.51
C ASP A 395 -8.20 -0.96 -21.05
N THR A 396 -8.36 -1.82 -20.06
CA THR A 396 -7.32 -2.78 -19.63
C THR A 396 -7.04 -3.80 -20.74
N THR A 397 -5.94 -4.53 -20.61
CA THR A 397 -5.62 -5.63 -21.56
C THR A 397 -6.75 -6.65 -21.61
N GLN A 398 -7.35 -7.00 -20.47
CA GLN A 398 -8.48 -7.95 -20.42
C GLN A 398 -9.74 -7.36 -21.08
N GLU A 399 -10.05 -6.10 -20.87
CA GLU A 399 -11.19 -5.45 -21.56
C GLU A 399 -10.99 -5.41 -23.07
N LYS A 400 -9.76 -5.11 -23.53
CA LYS A 400 -9.41 -5.15 -24.95
C LYS A 400 -9.58 -6.57 -25.51
N ALA A 401 -9.03 -7.57 -24.83
CA ALA A 401 -9.03 -8.96 -25.26
C ALA A 401 -10.46 -9.52 -25.37
N TRP A 402 -11.24 -9.41 -24.31
CA TRP A 402 -12.62 -9.92 -24.29
C TRP A 402 -13.59 -9.07 -25.11
N GLY A 403 -13.26 -7.79 -25.36
CA GLY A 403 -13.99 -6.90 -26.24
C GLY A 403 -13.62 -7.03 -27.73
N GLY A 404 -12.73 -7.97 -28.11
CA GLY A 404 -12.30 -8.19 -29.49
C GLY A 404 -11.44 -7.06 -30.06
N LYS A 405 -10.81 -6.25 -29.19
CA LYS A 405 -9.91 -5.15 -29.58
C LYS A 405 -8.46 -5.63 -29.64
N PRO A 406 -7.60 -5.02 -30.46
CA PRO A 406 -6.17 -5.34 -30.48
C PRO A 406 -5.50 -4.93 -29.17
N PHE A 407 -4.54 -5.72 -28.73
CA PHE A 407 -3.66 -5.47 -27.59
C PHE A 407 -2.26 -6.03 -27.86
N PRO A 408 -1.18 -5.54 -27.20
CA PRO A 408 0.16 -6.06 -27.37
C PRO A 408 0.26 -7.53 -26.94
N LYS A 409 0.93 -8.34 -27.78
CA LYS A 409 1.30 -9.69 -27.36
C LYS A 409 2.39 -9.62 -26.30
N ASP A 410 2.38 -10.59 -25.38
CA ASP A 410 3.44 -10.71 -24.41
C ASP A 410 4.67 -11.42 -25.02
N HIS A 411 5.84 -11.13 -24.45
CA HIS A 411 7.13 -11.68 -24.87
C HIS A 411 7.93 -12.11 -23.66
N ILE A 412 8.77 -13.12 -23.82
CA ILE A 412 9.78 -13.47 -22.83
C ILE A 412 10.78 -12.31 -22.75
N TRP A 413 11.06 -11.86 -21.54
CA TRP A 413 12.08 -10.85 -21.26
C TRP A 413 13.30 -11.53 -20.65
N GLU A 414 14.44 -11.38 -21.32
CA GLU A 414 15.73 -11.85 -20.85
C GLU A 414 16.37 -10.91 -19.80
#